data_8d78704c7859b899b7498f13e0b0d409
#
_entry.id   8d78704c7859b899b7498f13e0b0d409
#
_cell.length_a   1.000
_cell.length_b   1.000
_cell.length_c   1.000
_cell.angle_alpha   90.00
_cell.angle_beta   90.00
_cell.angle_gamma   90.00
#
_symmetry.space_group_name_H-M   'P 1'
#
loop_
_entity.id
_entity.type
_entity.pdbx_description
1 polymer ?
#
loop_
_entity_poly.entity_id
_entity_poly.type
_entity_poly.pdbx_seq_one_letter_code
_entity_poly.pdbx_strand_id
1 'polypeptide(L)'
;LQSSSAASDVYKRQLEKLRAGDKSEANMTAFDEVKGDLGYGLLLKRYTDNVVDATEDQIQAAADDSIPTVWPLFWSFRIMVACGFIMLFVFGAAFVQTCRQKIEQKQWILKAALFSIPLPWIAIEAGWFVAEYGRQPWAVGEILPVHVAASALTAGEIWTSPVSYTHLTLPTSSVV
;
A
#
# COMPACT_ATOMS: atom_id res chain seq x y z
N LEU A 1 -13.31 15.73 -11.87
CA LEU A 1 -12.55 15.03 -12.92
C LEU A 1 -12.46 15.81 -14.24
N GLN A 2 -13.47 16.57 -14.68
CA GLN A 2 -13.34 17.52 -15.79
C GLN A 2 -12.29 18.61 -15.49
N SER A 3 -12.19 19.07 -14.25
CA SER A 3 -11.10 19.94 -13.79
C SER A 3 -9.73 19.28 -13.92
N SER A 4 -9.65 17.95 -13.77
CA SER A 4 -8.41 17.18 -13.84
C SER A 4 -7.81 17.13 -15.25
N SER A 5 -8.63 17.11 -16.32
CA SER A 5 -8.11 17.13 -17.70
C SER A 5 -7.53 18.50 -18.07
N ALA A 6 -8.23 19.58 -17.69
CA ALA A 6 -7.72 20.94 -17.85
C ALA A 6 -6.46 21.18 -17.00
N ALA A 7 -6.42 20.64 -15.77
CA ALA A 7 -5.27 20.67 -14.89
C ALA A 7 -4.06 19.92 -15.49
N SER A 8 -4.27 18.80 -16.17
CA SER A 8 -3.21 18.05 -16.85
C SER A 8 -2.52 18.85 -17.96
N ASP A 9 -3.27 19.64 -18.74
CA ASP A 9 -2.71 20.49 -19.79
C ASP A 9 -1.98 21.70 -19.23
N VAL A 10 -2.52 22.31 -18.20
CA VAL A 10 -1.86 23.38 -17.46
C VAL A 10 -0.56 22.86 -16.88
N TYR A 11 -0.58 21.67 -16.26
CA TYR A 11 0.60 21.02 -15.70
C TYR A 11 1.69 20.78 -16.76
N LYS A 12 1.34 20.23 -17.93
CA LYS A 12 2.32 20.00 -19.02
C LYS A 12 2.99 21.31 -19.46
N ARG A 13 2.22 22.37 -19.69
CA ARG A 13 2.73 23.68 -20.06
C ARG A 13 3.65 24.27 -18.99
N GLN A 14 3.27 24.12 -17.71
CA GLN A 14 4.09 24.59 -16.58
C GLN A 14 5.39 23.77 -16.47
N LEU A 15 5.32 22.45 -16.64
CA LEU A 15 6.48 21.57 -16.62
C LEU A 15 7.46 21.92 -17.77
N GLU A 16 6.97 22.20 -18.97
CA GLU A 16 7.80 22.62 -20.11
C GLU A 16 8.51 23.95 -19.84
N LYS A 17 7.81 24.93 -19.25
CA LYS A 17 8.40 26.20 -18.83
C LYS A 17 9.48 26.01 -17.76
N LEU A 18 9.22 25.18 -16.74
CA LEU A 18 10.19 24.87 -15.70
C LEU A 18 11.42 24.15 -16.27
N ARG A 19 11.23 23.22 -17.22
CA ARG A 19 12.33 22.54 -17.94
C ARG A 19 13.12 23.50 -18.84
N ALA A 20 12.47 24.51 -19.40
CA ALA A 20 13.12 25.58 -20.15
C ALA A 20 13.92 26.57 -19.25
N GLY A 21 13.85 26.40 -17.92
CA GLY A 21 14.59 27.19 -16.95
C GLY A 21 13.85 28.41 -16.40
N ASP A 22 12.57 28.59 -16.73
CA ASP A 22 11.74 29.68 -16.19
C ASP A 22 11.21 29.30 -14.80
N LYS A 23 11.96 29.65 -13.76
CA LYS A 23 11.64 29.45 -12.35
C LYS A 23 11.01 30.68 -11.70
N SER A 24 10.20 31.43 -12.43
CA SER A 24 9.48 32.56 -11.86
C SER A 24 8.52 32.10 -10.73
N GLU A 25 8.33 32.94 -9.71
CA GLU A 25 7.43 32.63 -8.59
C GLU A 25 6.00 32.35 -9.06
N ALA A 26 5.53 33.04 -10.11
CA ALA A 26 4.22 32.82 -10.71
C ALA A 26 4.07 31.43 -11.33
N ASN A 27 5.13 30.90 -11.98
CA ASN A 27 5.13 29.55 -12.54
C ASN A 27 5.25 28.48 -11.45
N MET A 28 5.96 28.75 -10.37
CA MET A 28 6.06 27.84 -9.22
C MET A 28 4.74 27.73 -8.48
N THR A 29 4.04 28.84 -8.21
CA THR A 29 2.72 28.83 -7.57
C THR A 29 1.67 28.14 -8.45
N ALA A 30 1.63 28.43 -9.75
CA ALA A 30 0.73 27.76 -10.67
C ALA A 30 1.00 26.25 -10.80
N PHE A 31 2.26 25.83 -10.69
CA PHE A 31 2.62 24.42 -10.63
C PHE A 31 2.16 23.75 -9.31
N ASP A 32 2.32 24.45 -8.18
CA ASP A 32 1.91 23.97 -6.87
C ASP A 32 0.39 23.78 -6.74
N GLU A 33 -0.40 24.59 -7.44
CA GLU A 33 -1.85 24.44 -7.48
C GLU A 33 -2.31 23.18 -8.22
N VAL A 34 -1.61 22.80 -9.31
CA VAL A 34 -2.02 21.67 -10.17
C VAL A 34 -1.28 20.37 -9.89
N LYS A 35 -0.22 20.39 -9.09
CA LYS A 35 0.55 19.17 -8.78
C LYS A 35 -0.25 18.10 -8.07
N GLY A 36 -1.26 18.48 -7.28
CA GLY A 36 -2.16 17.56 -6.59
C GLY A 36 -3.02 16.72 -7.55
N ASP A 37 -3.37 17.26 -8.71
CA ASP A 37 -4.24 16.60 -9.69
C ASP A 37 -3.48 15.75 -10.72
N LEU A 38 -2.15 15.80 -10.69
CA LEU A 38 -1.30 15.08 -11.64
C LEU A 38 -1.54 13.57 -11.63
N GLY A 39 -1.71 12.99 -10.45
CA GLY A 39 -1.93 11.57 -10.27
C GLY A 39 -3.20 11.08 -10.97
N TYR A 40 -4.28 11.84 -10.88
CA TYR A 40 -5.54 11.52 -11.55
C TYR A 40 -5.41 11.59 -13.08
N GLY A 41 -4.67 12.56 -13.60
CA GLY A 41 -4.33 12.62 -15.02
C GLY A 41 -3.48 11.43 -15.49
N LEU A 42 -2.57 10.95 -14.67
CA LEU A 42 -1.78 9.74 -14.94
C LEU A 42 -2.64 8.47 -14.85
N LEU A 43 -3.60 8.41 -13.94
CA LEU A 43 -4.55 7.30 -13.84
C LEU A 43 -5.44 7.22 -15.09
N LEU A 44 -5.90 8.36 -15.61
CA LEU A 44 -6.70 8.44 -16.83
C LEU A 44 -5.97 7.90 -18.05
N LYS A 45 -4.64 8.01 -18.12
CA LYS A 45 -3.82 7.45 -19.20
C LYS A 45 -3.92 5.92 -19.36
N ARG A 46 -4.46 5.22 -18.38
CA ARG A 46 -4.73 3.79 -18.48
C ARG A 46 -5.92 3.51 -19.41
N TYR A 47 -6.85 4.46 -19.53
CA TYR A 47 -8.12 4.33 -20.26
C TYR A 47 -8.12 5.08 -21.58
N THR A 48 -7.27 6.11 -21.74
CA THR A 48 -7.15 6.89 -22.95
C THR A 48 -5.73 7.40 -23.16
N ASP A 49 -5.26 7.41 -24.40
CA ASP A 49 -3.96 8.00 -24.78
C ASP A 49 -4.00 9.54 -24.71
N ASN A 50 -5.18 10.12 -24.97
CA ASN A 50 -5.39 11.56 -24.92
C ASN A 50 -6.30 11.94 -23.75
N VAL A 51 -5.68 12.38 -22.67
CA VAL A 51 -6.36 12.74 -21.40
C VAL A 51 -7.28 13.95 -21.57
N VAL A 52 -7.01 14.82 -22.57
CA VAL A 52 -7.79 16.04 -22.82
C VAL A 52 -9.17 15.75 -23.39
N ASP A 53 -9.25 14.74 -24.28
CA ASP A 53 -10.47 14.36 -24.98
C ASP A 53 -11.12 13.11 -24.32
N ALA A 54 -10.86 12.88 -23.04
CA ALA A 54 -11.43 11.75 -22.31
C ALA A 54 -12.97 11.85 -22.25
N THR A 55 -13.64 10.75 -22.59
CA THR A 55 -15.10 10.66 -22.49
C THR A 55 -15.55 10.51 -21.03
N GLU A 56 -16.80 10.90 -20.74
CA GLU A 56 -17.38 10.73 -19.40
C GLU A 56 -17.31 9.28 -18.90
N ASP A 57 -17.51 8.31 -19.79
CA ASP A 57 -17.41 6.87 -19.44
C ASP A 57 -15.99 6.48 -19.01
N GLN A 58 -14.94 7.02 -19.66
CA GLN A 58 -13.54 6.79 -19.30
C GLN A 58 -13.18 7.47 -17.97
N ILE A 59 -13.72 8.66 -17.74
CA ILE A 59 -13.56 9.40 -16.49
C ILE A 59 -14.23 8.65 -15.34
N GLN A 60 -15.43 8.12 -15.55
CA GLN A 60 -16.15 7.35 -14.56
C GLN A 60 -15.42 6.01 -14.26
N ALA A 61 -14.94 5.31 -15.29
CA ALA A 61 -14.17 4.09 -15.11
C ALA A 61 -12.88 4.32 -14.29
N ALA A 62 -12.18 5.43 -14.54
CA ALA A 62 -11.00 5.81 -13.75
C ALA A 62 -11.36 6.20 -12.31
N ALA A 63 -12.52 6.82 -12.09
CA ALA A 63 -13.02 7.15 -10.77
C ALA A 63 -13.38 5.88 -9.98
N ASP A 64 -14.07 4.93 -10.61
CA ASP A 64 -14.42 3.65 -9.97
C ASP A 64 -13.18 2.82 -9.65
N ASP A 65 -12.15 2.82 -10.50
CA ASP A 65 -10.87 2.14 -10.25
C ASP A 65 -10.08 2.79 -9.10
N SER A 66 -10.35 4.05 -8.78
CA SER A 66 -9.72 4.74 -7.65
C SER A 66 -10.23 4.28 -6.28
N ILE A 67 -11.35 3.57 -6.25
CA ILE A 67 -11.98 3.07 -5.02
C ILE A 67 -11.67 1.58 -4.86
N PRO A 68 -10.86 1.17 -3.89
CA PRO A 68 -10.57 -0.25 -3.67
C PRO A 68 -11.83 -1.00 -3.22
N THR A 69 -11.92 -2.29 -3.56
CA THR A 69 -13.03 -3.13 -3.15
C THR A 69 -13.10 -3.22 -1.63
N VAL A 70 -14.19 -2.72 -1.04
CA VAL A 70 -14.34 -2.57 0.42
C VAL A 70 -14.44 -3.90 1.15
N TRP A 71 -15.10 -4.91 0.56
CA TRP A 71 -15.40 -6.18 1.22
C TRP A 71 -14.17 -6.93 1.74
N PRO A 72 -13.11 -7.18 0.94
CA PRO A 72 -11.92 -7.88 1.42
C PRO A 72 -11.15 -7.07 2.47
N LEU A 73 -11.09 -5.74 2.32
CA LEU A 73 -10.47 -4.85 3.30
C LEU A 73 -11.17 -4.91 4.66
N PHE A 74 -12.49 -4.86 4.65
CA PHE A 74 -13.30 -4.91 5.84
C PHE A 74 -13.09 -6.21 6.65
N TRP A 75 -13.06 -7.36 5.98
CA TRP A 75 -12.84 -8.64 6.65
C TRP A 75 -11.39 -8.81 7.10
N SER A 76 -10.42 -8.44 6.30
CA SER A 76 -9.00 -8.51 6.67
C SER A 76 -8.70 -7.66 7.90
N PHE A 77 -9.24 -6.44 7.97
CA PHE A 77 -9.11 -5.59 9.15
C PHE A 77 -9.73 -6.25 10.39
N ARG A 78 -10.92 -6.84 10.29
CA ARG A 78 -11.57 -7.53 11.41
C ARG A 78 -10.80 -8.75 11.88
N ILE A 79 -10.24 -9.54 10.95
CA ILE A 79 -9.40 -10.69 11.29
C ILE A 79 -8.17 -10.21 12.06
N MET A 80 -7.49 -9.16 11.57
CA MET A 80 -6.34 -8.58 12.27
C MET A 80 -6.67 -8.17 13.70
N VAL A 81 -7.76 -7.42 13.88
CA VAL A 81 -8.22 -6.96 15.19
C VAL A 81 -8.63 -8.12 16.09
N ALA A 82 -9.35 -9.13 15.57
CA ALA A 82 -9.75 -10.31 16.31
C ALA A 82 -8.53 -11.11 16.80
N CYS A 83 -7.52 -11.32 15.95
CA CYS A 83 -6.27 -11.95 16.36
C CYS A 83 -5.60 -11.18 17.50
N GLY A 84 -5.57 -9.85 17.44
CA GLY A 84 -5.03 -9.00 18.48
C GLY A 84 -5.75 -9.19 19.84
N PHE A 85 -7.08 -9.18 19.83
CA PHE A 85 -7.87 -9.41 21.06
C PHE A 85 -7.70 -10.82 21.61
N ILE A 86 -7.64 -11.85 20.75
CA ILE A 86 -7.40 -13.22 21.20
C ILE A 86 -6.03 -13.33 21.88
N MET A 87 -4.98 -12.77 21.27
CA MET A 87 -3.64 -12.75 21.87
C MET A 87 -3.64 -12.01 23.22
N LEU A 88 -4.26 -10.84 23.30
CA LEU A 88 -4.36 -10.07 24.54
C LEU A 88 -5.06 -10.87 25.63
N PHE A 89 -6.15 -11.57 25.29
CA PHE A 89 -6.88 -12.42 26.23
C PHE A 89 -6.02 -13.60 26.72
N VAL A 90 -5.35 -14.31 25.81
CA VAL A 90 -4.46 -15.43 26.15
C VAL A 90 -3.31 -14.97 27.05
N PHE A 91 -2.64 -13.87 26.72
CA PHE A 91 -1.55 -13.33 27.53
C PHE A 91 -2.05 -12.85 28.89
N GLY A 92 -3.19 -12.16 28.94
CA GLY A 92 -3.78 -11.72 30.21
C GLY A 92 -4.18 -12.91 31.10
N ALA A 93 -4.79 -13.96 30.53
CA ALA A 93 -5.11 -15.16 31.26
C ALA A 93 -3.87 -15.91 31.78
N ALA A 94 -2.85 -16.04 30.92
CA ALA A 94 -1.57 -16.63 31.30
C ALA A 94 -0.88 -15.84 32.42
N PHE A 95 -0.84 -14.52 32.29
CA PHE A 95 -0.27 -13.64 33.33
C PHE A 95 -0.95 -13.82 34.68
N VAL A 96 -2.30 -13.77 34.71
CA VAL A 96 -3.06 -13.94 35.96
C VAL A 96 -2.80 -15.32 36.60
N GLN A 97 -2.72 -16.39 35.79
CA GLN A 97 -2.46 -17.73 36.32
C GLN A 97 -1.02 -17.90 36.78
N THR A 98 -0.05 -17.25 36.13
CA THR A 98 1.35 -17.20 36.58
C THR A 98 1.48 -16.49 37.92
N CYS A 99 0.83 -15.33 38.09
CA CYS A 99 0.78 -14.63 39.37
C CYS A 99 0.16 -15.46 40.48
N ARG A 100 -0.81 -16.31 40.15
CA ARG A 100 -1.43 -17.24 41.09
C ARG A 100 -0.66 -18.54 41.30
N GLN A 101 0.45 -18.75 40.61
CA GLN A 101 1.26 -19.99 40.60
C GLN A 101 0.43 -21.25 40.29
N LYS A 102 -0.59 -21.12 39.45
CA LYS A 102 -1.53 -22.20 39.08
C LYS A 102 -1.52 -22.50 37.58
N ILE A 103 -0.53 -22.00 36.84
CA ILE A 103 -0.51 -22.15 35.40
C ILE A 103 -0.40 -23.60 34.94
N GLU A 104 0.36 -24.43 35.68
CA GLU A 104 0.55 -25.86 35.39
C GLU A 104 -0.74 -26.67 35.55
N GLN A 105 -1.64 -26.21 36.42
CA GLN A 105 -2.93 -26.89 36.67
C GLN A 105 -3.99 -26.59 35.59
N LYS A 106 -3.75 -25.56 34.75
CA LYS A 106 -4.68 -25.08 33.74
C LYS A 106 -4.24 -25.42 32.32
N GLN A 107 -4.26 -26.71 32.00
CA GLN A 107 -3.81 -27.21 30.68
C GLN A 107 -4.50 -26.52 29.48
N TRP A 108 -5.75 -26.04 29.66
CA TRP A 108 -6.44 -25.34 28.58
C TRP A 108 -5.77 -24.03 28.20
N ILE A 109 -5.15 -23.28 29.15
CA ILE A 109 -4.40 -22.04 28.86
C ILE A 109 -3.13 -22.37 28.10
N LEU A 110 -2.43 -23.44 28.48
CA LEU A 110 -1.23 -23.89 27.76
C LEU A 110 -1.56 -24.29 26.33
N LYS A 111 -2.67 -25.01 26.12
CA LYS A 111 -3.16 -25.35 24.79
C LYS A 111 -3.55 -24.08 24.01
N ALA A 112 -4.28 -23.14 24.63
CA ALA A 112 -4.65 -21.88 23.99
C ALA A 112 -3.41 -21.07 23.61
N ALA A 113 -2.38 -20.99 24.45
CA ALA A 113 -1.11 -20.36 24.14
C ALA A 113 -0.39 -21.03 22.96
N LEU A 114 -0.38 -22.37 22.91
CA LEU A 114 0.18 -23.12 21.80
C LEU A 114 -0.55 -22.83 20.49
N PHE A 115 -1.89 -22.85 20.50
CA PHE A 115 -2.69 -22.54 19.30
C PHE A 115 -2.69 -21.05 18.92
N SER A 116 -2.25 -20.15 19.81
CA SER A 116 -2.13 -18.74 19.52
C SER A 116 -0.82 -18.37 18.78
N ILE A 117 0.15 -19.29 18.67
CA ILE A 117 1.43 -19.05 17.98
C ILE A 117 1.25 -18.56 16.54
N PRO A 118 0.35 -19.08 15.69
CA PRO A 118 0.16 -18.58 14.34
C PRO A 118 -0.59 -17.23 14.25
N LEU A 119 -1.27 -16.79 15.32
CA LEU A 119 -2.09 -15.59 15.29
C LEU A 119 -1.31 -14.30 14.93
N PRO A 120 -0.08 -14.07 15.42
CA PRO A 120 0.72 -12.90 15.01
C PRO A 120 0.98 -12.86 13.50
N TRP A 121 1.26 -14.01 12.89
CA TRP A 121 1.50 -14.12 11.45
C TRP A 121 0.24 -13.78 10.65
N ILE A 122 -0.89 -14.36 11.06
CA ILE A 122 -2.19 -14.06 10.44
C ILE A 122 -2.53 -12.57 10.59
N ALA A 123 -2.26 -11.97 11.75
CA ALA A 123 -2.52 -10.56 11.99
C ALA A 123 -1.62 -9.66 11.12
N ILE A 124 -0.34 -10.00 10.97
CA ILE A 124 0.62 -9.25 10.14
C ILE A 124 0.22 -9.34 8.67
N GLU A 125 -0.09 -10.53 8.16
CA GLU A 125 -0.52 -10.72 6.76
C GLU A 125 -1.83 -9.98 6.46
N ALA A 126 -2.81 -10.08 7.38
CA ALA A 126 -4.06 -9.35 7.23
C ALA A 126 -3.85 -7.82 7.26
N GLY A 127 -2.97 -7.33 8.15
CA GLY A 127 -2.61 -5.91 8.24
C GLY A 127 -1.86 -5.42 6.99
N TRP A 128 -0.91 -6.21 6.50
CA TRP A 128 -0.20 -5.91 5.26
C TRP A 128 -1.15 -5.86 4.07
N PHE A 129 -2.07 -6.83 3.96
CA PHE A 129 -3.08 -6.83 2.91
C PHE A 129 -3.95 -5.56 2.96
N VAL A 130 -4.40 -5.13 4.14
CA VAL A 130 -5.18 -3.89 4.30
C VAL A 130 -4.37 -2.68 3.84
N ALA A 131 -3.09 -2.60 4.20
CA ALA A 131 -2.23 -1.47 3.87
C ALA A 131 -1.94 -1.38 2.36
N GLU A 132 -1.63 -2.50 1.71
CA GLU A 132 -1.24 -2.53 0.30
C GLU A 132 -2.46 -2.52 -0.65
N TYR A 133 -3.47 -3.33 -0.34
CA TYR A 133 -4.68 -3.38 -1.16
C TYR A 133 -5.54 -2.13 -1.00
N GLY A 134 -5.60 -1.55 0.21
CA GLY A 134 -6.34 -0.32 0.48
C GLY A 134 -5.73 0.91 -0.21
N ARG A 135 -4.46 0.84 -0.59
CA ARG A 135 -3.76 1.92 -1.29
C ARG A 135 -3.95 1.87 -2.81
N GLN A 136 -4.40 0.74 -3.38
CA GLN A 136 -4.61 0.62 -4.82
C GLN A 136 -5.65 1.65 -5.31
N PRO A 137 -5.47 2.23 -6.52
CA PRO A 137 -4.43 1.96 -7.53
C PRO A 137 -3.14 2.77 -7.37
N TRP A 138 -2.87 3.35 -6.21
CA TRP A 138 -1.77 4.26 -5.96
C TRP A 138 -0.50 3.57 -5.44
N ALA A 139 0.65 3.86 -6.03
CA ALA A 139 1.97 3.57 -5.45
C ALA A 139 2.35 4.65 -4.42
N VAL A 140 2.09 5.92 -4.77
CA VAL A 140 2.16 7.08 -3.87
C VAL A 140 0.82 7.78 -3.92
N GLY A 141 0.17 7.95 -2.77
CA GLY A 141 -1.21 8.44 -2.67
C GLY A 141 -1.47 9.68 -3.52
N GLU A 142 -2.45 9.59 -4.42
CA GLU A 142 -2.95 10.63 -5.31
C GLU A 142 -1.92 11.24 -6.29
N ILE A 143 -0.63 10.84 -6.20
CA ILE A 143 0.45 11.40 -7.01
C ILE A 143 0.88 10.43 -8.11
N LEU A 144 1.09 9.15 -7.77
CA LEU A 144 1.68 8.18 -8.69
C LEU A 144 0.89 6.87 -8.70
N PRO A 145 0.18 6.56 -9.81
CA PRO A 145 -0.49 5.27 -9.98
C PRO A 145 0.51 4.11 -10.13
N VAL A 146 0.12 2.92 -9.65
CA VAL A 146 0.96 1.70 -9.69
C VAL A 146 1.40 1.34 -11.10
N HIS A 147 0.53 1.47 -12.10
CA HIS A 147 0.87 1.12 -13.49
C HIS A 147 1.98 1.99 -14.11
N VAL A 148 2.16 3.22 -13.60
CA VAL A 148 3.25 4.13 -14.01
C VAL A 148 4.50 3.89 -13.17
N ALA A 149 4.33 3.44 -11.91
CA ALA A 149 5.42 3.15 -10.98
C ALA A 149 6.06 1.78 -11.21
N ALA A 150 5.42 0.91 -12.00
CA ALA A 150 5.94 -0.43 -12.29
C ALA A 150 7.27 -0.34 -13.05
N SER A 151 8.28 -1.06 -12.57
CA SER A 151 9.56 -1.18 -13.27
C SER A 151 9.42 -2.11 -14.49
N ALA A 152 10.29 -1.94 -15.47
CA ALA A 152 10.34 -2.78 -16.67
C ALA A 152 11.03 -4.15 -16.42
N LEU A 153 11.09 -4.60 -15.17
CA LEU A 153 11.71 -5.87 -14.81
C LEU A 153 10.84 -7.06 -15.23
N THR A 154 11.47 -8.08 -15.76
CA THR A 154 10.82 -9.34 -16.10
C THR A 154 10.52 -10.16 -14.84
N ALA A 155 9.51 -11.05 -14.92
CA ALA A 155 9.19 -11.95 -13.81
C ALA A 155 10.40 -12.81 -13.37
N GLY A 156 11.27 -13.19 -14.31
CA GLY A 156 12.50 -13.92 -14.02
C GLY A 156 13.48 -13.14 -13.16
N GLU A 157 13.68 -11.86 -13.45
CA GLU A 157 14.56 -10.97 -12.67
C GLU A 157 14.02 -10.73 -11.26
N ILE A 158 12.68 -10.61 -11.12
CA ILE A 158 12.04 -10.47 -9.81
C ILE A 158 12.23 -11.73 -8.96
N TRP A 159 12.13 -12.95 -9.54
CA TRP A 159 12.34 -14.19 -8.81
C TRP A 159 13.80 -14.43 -8.43
N THR A 160 14.75 -14.03 -9.26
CA THR A 160 16.18 -14.21 -8.98
C THR A 160 16.70 -13.24 -7.93
N SER A 161 16.12 -12.05 -7.81
CA SER A 161 16.56 -11.02 -6.87
C SER A 161 16.45 -11.46 -5.39
N PRO A 162 15.33 -11.98 -4.86
CA PRO A 162 15.25 -12.47 -3.47
C PRO A 162 16.19 -13.64 -3.22
N VAL A 163 16.35 -14.57 -4.19
CA VAL A 163 17.27 -15.71 -4.06
C VAL A 163 18.71 -15.22 -3.96
N SER A 164 19.11 -14.25 -4.79
CA SER A 164 20.45 -13.65 -4.73
C SER A 164 20.72 -12.97 -3.39
N TYR A 165 19.74 -12.21 -2.87
CA TYR A 165 19.88 -11.53 -1.56
C TYR A 165 20.02 -12.51 -0.41
N THR A 166 19.23 -13.58 -0.36
CA THR A 166 19.30 -14.58 0.70
C THR A 166 20.63 -15.32 0.70
N HIS A 167 21.22 -15.58 -0.47
CA HIS A 167 22.54 -16.23 -0.57
C HIS A 167 23.71 -15.30 -0.29
N LEU A 168 23.59 -14.00 -0.58
CA LEU A 168 24.67 -13.02 -0.32
C LEU A 168 24.75 -12.59 1.15
N THR A 169 23.64 -12.66 1.91
CA THR A 169 23.64 -12.24 3.32
C THR A 169 24.02 -13.36 4.31
N LEU A 170 23.98 -14.62 3.90
CA LEU A 170 24.33 -15.77 4.75
C LEU A 170 25.84 -15.92 5.07
N PRO A 171 26.82 -15.52 4.23
CA PRO A 171 28.23 -15.72 4.54
C PRO A 171 28.84 -14.73 5.53
N THR A 172 28.19 -13.60 5.81
CA THR A 172 28.78 -12.56 6.68
C THR A 172 28.63 -12.84 8.18
N SER A 173 27.85 -13.82 8.58
CA SER A 173 27.71 -14.22 10.00
C SER A 173 28.66 -15.30 10.47
N SER A 174 29.54 -15.81 9.60
CA SER A 174 30.49 -16.88 9.92
C SER A 174 31.96 -16.41 10.04
N VAL A 175 32.20 -15.09 10.08
CA VAL A 175 33.54 -14.52 10.29
C VAL A 175 33.53 -13.62 11.52
N VAL A 176 33.49 -14.21 12.69
CA VAL A 176 34.05 -13.69 13.96
C VAL A 176 34.65 -14.85 14.70
#